data_02666270d4accf0534e9152d3b037626
#
_entry.id   02666270d4accf0534e9152d3b037626
#
_cell.length_a   1.000
_cell.length_b   1.000
_cell.length_c   1.000
_cell.angle_alpha   90.00
_cell.angle_beta   90.00
_cell.angle_gamma   90.00
#
_symmetry.space_group_name_H-M   'P 1'
#
loop_
_entity.id
_entity.type
_entity.pdbx_description
1 polymer ?
#
loop_
_entity_poly.entity_id
_entity_poly.type
_entity_poly.pdbx_seq_one_letter_code
_entity_poly.pdbx_strand_id
1 'polypeptide(L)'
;MTRRKVVVPDAAWCKALTMAATEPAYPDLQPGGERIALVQRLDQYRALAVGALTDVSWAEASSRLLPATDLTIAGIVRHLAWAEDRWFQGRLLGVQMPAPWDRPGTDDPDHAMRLTPDDTVEGIVDLYRSACGRSRAAVGERDSLDHVAAVASFGRGPVNLRWILVHMIDETARHVGHLDLLRDALSNS
;
A
#
# COMPACT_ATOMS: atom_id res chain seq x y z
N MET A 1 -5.38 -29.86 39.14
CA MET A 1 -5.40 -28.79 38.13
C MET A 1 -4.16 -28.93 37.24
N THR A 2 -4.32 -29.57 36.11
CA THR A 2 -3.22 -29.90 35.18
C THR A 2 -3.09 -28.77 34.20
N ARG A 3 -1.97 -28.01 34.23
CA ARG A 3 -1.65 -26.96 33.23
C ARG A 3 -1.42 -27.62 31.88
N ARG A 4 -2.30 -27.37 30.92
CA ARG A 4 -2.05 -27.69 29.50
C ARG A 4 -0.86 -26.85 29.03
N LYS A 5 0.24 -27.54 28.65
CA LYS A 5 1.33 -26.93 27.89
C LYS A 5 0.76 -26.48 26.54
N VAL A 6 0.82 -25.16 26.27
CA VAL A 6 0.60 -24.63 24.93
C VAL A 6 1.82 -25.06 24.10
N VAL A 7 1.62 -26.01 23.19
CA VAL A 7 2.63 -26.37 22.18
C VAL A 7 2.60 -25.24 21.16
N VAL A 8 3.64 -24.42 21.17
CA VAL A 8 3.87 -23.45 20.07
C VAL A 8 4.35 -24.30 18.87
N PRO A 9 3.65 -24.24 17.72
CA PRO A 9 4.11 -24.99 16.54
C PRO A 9 5.50 -24.53 16.14
N ASP A 10 6.34 -25.51 15.80
CA ASP A 10 7.70 -25.31 15.32
C ASP A 10 7.73 -24.29 14.16
N ALA A 11 8.75 -23.42 14.15
CA ALA A 11 8.91 -22.31 13.21
C ALA A 11 9.06 -22.73 11.72
N ALA A 12 8.69 -23.96 11.37
CA ALA A 12 8.77 -24.50 10.01
C ALA A 12 7.87 -23.76 8.99
N TRP A 13 6.74 -23.18 9.43
CA TRP A 13 5.90 -22.38 8.54
C TRP A 13 6.49 -20.98 8.22
N CYS A 14 7.41 -20.49 9.07
CA CYS A 14 8.16 -19.26 8.79
C CYS A 14 9.24 -19.44 7.70
N LYS A 15 9.68 -20.68 7.45
CA LYS A 15 10.72 -20.97 6.44
C LYS A 15 10.20 -21.01 5.01
N ALA A 16 8.91 -21.18 4.80
CA ALA A 16 8.30 -21.17 3.47
C ALA A 16 8.23 -19.76 2.85
N LEU A 17 8.45 -18.69 3.64
CA LEU A 17 8.51 -17.30 3.18
C LEU A 17 9.94 -16.84 2.83
N THR A 18 10.92 -17.72 2.89
CA THR A 18 12.29 -17.41 2.49
C THR A 18 12.47 -17.66 0.99
N MET A 19 11.76 -16.93 0.16
CA MET A 19 12.16 -16.72 -1.22
C MET A 19 13.38 -15.80 -1.20
N ALA A 20 14.44 -16.18 -1.93
CA ALA A 20 15.69 -15.43 -2.05
C ALA A 20 15.51 -14.16 -2.89
N ALA A 21 14.66 -13.23 -2.41
CA ALA A 21 14.70 -11.84 -2.77
C ALA A 21 15.42 -11.14 -1.62
N THR A 22 16.38 -10.29 -1.90
CA THR A 22 16.91 -9.30 -0.96
C THR A 22 15.75 -8.79 -0.14
N GLU A 23 15.73 -9.06 1.19
CA GLU A 23 14.64 -8.59 2.04
C GLU A 23 14.40 -7.11 1.76
N PRO A 24 13.14 -6.71 1.47
CA PRO A 24 12.85 -5.31 1.30
C PRO A 24 13.35 -4.60 2.55
N ALA A 25 14.12 -3.53 2.39
CA ALA A 25 14.65 -2.76 3.50
C ALA A 25 13.48 -2.21 4.32
N TYR A 26 13.11 -2.95 5.37
CA TYR A 26 12.13 -2.47 6.33
C TYR A 26 12.71 -1.26 7.05
N PRO A 27 11.96 -0.18 7.21
CA PRO A 27 12.40 0.90 8.08
C PRO A 27 12.63 0.36 9.50
N ASP A 28 13.70 0.82 10.15
CA ASP A 28 14.02 0.45 11.52
C ASP A 28 12.82 0.72 12.44
N LEU A 29 12.43 -0.31 13.21
CA LEU A 29 11.34 -0.17 14.17
C LEU A 29 11.83 0.64 15.38
N GLN A 30 11.14 1.74 15.66
CA GLN A 30 11.38 2.55 16.83
C GLN A 30 10.26 2.32 17.86
N PRO A 31 10.60 2.06 19.13
CA PRO A 31 9.59 2.05 20.19
C PRO A 31 8.98 3.44 20.32
N GLY A 32 7.65 3.52 20.43
CA GLY A 32 6.97 4.81 20.50
C GLY A 32 5.47 4.67 20.75
N GLY A 33 4.79 5.81 20.85
CA GLY A 33 3.35 5.87 21.01
C GLY A 33 2.59 5.45 19.73
N GLU A 34 1.26 5.48 19.83
CA GLU A 34 0.33 5.02 18.78
C GLU A 34 0.66 5.59 17.38
N ARG A 35 0.95 6.89 17.28
CA ARG A 35 1.30 7.53 15.99
C ARG A 35 2.51 6.87 15.33
N ILE A 36 3.57 6.65 16.11
CA ILE A 36 4.80 6.02 15.61
C ILE A 36 4.49 4.61 15.13
N ALA A 37 3.75 3.83 15.89
CA ALA A 37 3.37 2.47 15.52
C ALA A 37 2.55 2.41 14.22
N LEU A 38 1.56 3.30 14.06
CA LEU A 38 0.72 3.36 12.86
C LEU A 38 1.54 3.76 11.62
N VAL A 39 2.36 4.81 11.74
CA VAL A 39 3.18 5.30 10.61
C VAL A 39 4.21 4.24 10.19
N GLN A 40 4.93 3.65 11.14
CA GLN A 40 5.90 2.59 10.84
C GLN A 40 5.25 1.38 10.19
N ARG A 41 4.07 0.97 10.67
CA ARG A 41 3.36 -0.16 10.08
C ARG A 41 2.95 0.10 8.63
N LEU A 42 2.44 1.29 8.35
CA LEU A 42 2.11 1.69 6.99
C LEU A 42 3.36 1.74 6.12
N ASP A 43 4.47 2.29 6.62
CA ASP A 43 5.74 2.38 5.88
C ASP A 43 6.35 1.00 5.56
N GLN A 44 6.17 0.00 6.43
CA GLN A 44 6.54 -1.38 6.14
C GLN A 44 5.76 -1.92 4.92
N TYR A 45 4.44 -1.77 4.89
CA TYR A 45 3.64 -2.23 3.75
C TYR A 45 3.95 -1.46 2.46
N ARG A 46 4.24 -0.15 2.56
CA ARG A 46 4.70 0.66 1.42
C ARG A 46 6.00 0.12 0.82
N ALA A 47 6.94 -0.27 1.67
CA ALA A 47 8.20 -0.88 1.24
C ALA A 47 7.98 -2.21 0.53
N LEU A 48 7.08 -3.07 1.07
CA LEU A 48 6.70 -4.34 0.44
C LEU A 48 6.05 -4.13 -0.94
N ALA A 49 5.14 -3.16 -1.05
CA ALA A 49 4.51 -2.85 -2.33
C ALA A 49 5.52 -2.40 -3.40
N VAL A 50 6.51 -1.57 -3.04
CA VAL A 50 7.62 -1.20 -3.93
C VAL A 50 8.49 -2.41 -4.25
N GLY A 51 8.79 -3.24 -3.24
CA GLY A 51 9.58 -4.47 -3.39
C GLY A 51 9.00 -5.45 -4.40
N ALA A 52 7.68 -5.49 -4.55
CA ALA A 52 7.01 -6.34 -5.54
C ALA A 52 7.36 -6.00 -7.01
N LEU A 53 7.89 -4.81 -7.27
CA LEU A 53 8.37 -4.39 -8.60
C LEU A 53 9.90 -4.53 -8.76
N THR A 54 10.63 -5.02 -7.75
CA THR A 54 12.06 -5.25 -7.84
C THR A 54 12.36 -6.46 -8.75
N ASP A 55 13.31 -6.30 -9.68
CA ASP A 55 13.72 -7.36 -10.61
C ASP A 55 12.57 -7.93 -11.45
N VAL A 56 11.61 -7.09 -11.83
CA VAL A 56 10.47 -7.43 -12.68
C VAL A 56 10.52 -6.57 -13.94
N SER A 57 10.48 -7.21 -15.11
CA SER A 57 10.36 -6.48 -16.38
C SER A 57 8.97 -5.84 -16.52
N TRP A 58 8.87 -4.84 -17.42
CA TRP A 58 7.56 -4.24 -17.69
C TRP A 58 6.55 -5.25 -18.24
N ALA A 59 6.99 -6.18 -19.09
CA ALA A 59 6.13 -7.23 -19.62
C ALA A 59 5.53 -8.10 -18.51
N GLU A 60 6.31 -8.48 -17.51
CA GLU A 60 5.88 -9.25 -16.35
C GLU A 60 4.98 -8.41 -15.43
N ALA A 61 5.41 -7.17 -15.08
CA ALA A 61 4.67 -6.29 -14.19
C ALA A 61 3.29 -5.90 -14.71
N SER A 62 3.13 -5.80 -16.04
CA SER A 62 1.87 -5.42 -16.71
C SER A 62 1.02 -6.60 -17.16
N SER A 63 1.51 -7.84 -17.02
CA SER A 63 0.80 -9.03 -17.47
C SER A 63 -0.23 -9.52 -16.45
N ARG A 64 -1.26 -10.23 -16.96
CA ARG A 64 -2.24 -10.96 -16.16
C ARG A 64 -1.68 -12.35 -15.85
N LEU A 65 -1.14 -12.51 -14.65
CA LEU A 65 -0.48 -13.75 -14.22
C LEU A 65 -1.46 -14.81 -13.74
N LEU A 66 -2.65 -14.42 -13.30
CA LEU A 66 -3.67 -15.32 -12.78
C LEU A 66 -4.93 -15.29 -13.67
N PRO A 67 -5.45 -16.43 -14.14
CA PRO A 67 -6.61 -16.45 -15.03
C PRO A 67 -7.92 -15.94 -14.39
N ALA A 68 -7.99 -15.98 -13.05
CA ALA A 68 -9.19 -15.64 -12.30
C ALA A 68 -9.35 -14.13 -12.04
N THR A 69 -8.36 -13.28 -12.41
CA THR A 69 -8.38 -11.85 -12.11
C THR A 69 -7.67 -11.04 -13.19
N ASP A 70 -8.04 -9.76 -13.32
CA ASP A 70 -7.41 -8.79 -14.20
C ASP A 70 -6.28 -8.02 -13.48
N LEU A 71 -5.98 -8.35 -12.23
CA LEU A 71 -4.95 -7.68 -11.45
C LEU A 71 -3.56 -7.91 -12.07
N THR A 72 -2.77 -6.83 -12.11
CA THR A 72 -1.35 -6.86 -12.49
C THR A 72 -0.51 -6.25 -11.39
N ILE A 73 0.77 -6.61 -11.29
CA ILE A 73 1.67 -6.06 -10.27
C ILE A 73 1.74 -4.53 -10.38
N ALA A 74 1.99 -4.00 -11.60
CA ALA A 74 2.07 -2.57 -11.84
C ALA A 74 0.73 -1.85 -11.57
N GLY A 75 -0.39 -2.45 -11.96
CA GLY A 75 -1.73 -1.90 -11.73
C GLY A 75 -2.06 -1.74 -10.25
N ILE A 76 -1.71 -2.73 -9.42
CA ILE A 76 -1.91 -2.65 -7.97
C ILE A 76 -1.07 -1.52 -7.36
N VAL A 77 0.22 -1.41 -7.70
CA VAL A 77 1.08 -0.35 -7.15
C VAL A 77 0.63 1.03 -7.62
N ARG A 78 0.17 1.15 -8.87
CA ARG A 78 -0.44 2.39 -9.39
C ARG A 78 -1.72 2.76 -8.61
N HIS A 79 -2.58 1.78 -8.31
CA HIS A 79 -3.77 1.99 -7.47
C HIS A 79 -3.41 2.43 -6.05
N LEU A 80 -2.37 1.85 -5.45
CA LEU A 80 -1.90 2.28 -4.14
C LEU A 80 -1.40 3.73 -4.14
N ALA A 81 -0.78 4.20 -5.23
CA ALA A 81 -0.41 5.62 -5.38
C ALA A 81 -1.65 6.52 -5.39
N TRP A 82 -2.70 6.12 -6.11
CA TRP A 82 -3.99 6.82 -6.10
C TRP A 82 -4.64 6.82 -4.72
N ALA A 83 -4.63 5.69 -4.01
CA ALA A 83 -5.20 5.59 -2.67
C ALA A 83 -4.50 6.53 -1.67
N GLU A 84 -3.16 6.63 -1.73
CA GLU A 84 -2.38 7.59 -0.94
C GLU A 84 -2.84 9.04 -1.19
N ASP A 85 -2.88 9.47 -2.44
CA ASP A 85 -3.29 10.85 -2.76
C ASP A 85 -4.77 11.08 -2.44
N ARG A 86 -5.65 10.11 -2.71
CA ARG A 86 -7.06 10.23 -2.40
C ARG A 86 -7.32 10.45 -0.92
N TRP A 87 -6.65 9.67 -0.05
CA TRP A 87 -6.89 9.74 1.38
C TRP A 87 -6.18 10.91 2.05
N PHE A 88 -4.93 11.18 1.68
CA PHE A 88 -4.17 12.24 2.35
C PHE A 88 -4.35 13.61 1.68
N GLN A 89 -4.34 13.72 0.36
CA GLN A 89 -4.58 15.02 -0.30
C GLN A 89 -6.07 15.30 -0.42
N GLY A 90 -6.83 14.38 -1.00
CA GLY A 90 -8.25 14.60 -1.27
C GLY A 90 -9.12 14.62 -0.01
N ARG A 91 -8.96 13.70 0.93
CA ARG A 91 -9.84 13.59 2.11
C ARG A 91 -9.32 14.33 3.33
N LEU A 92 -8.08 14.04 3.75
CA LEU A 92 -7.51 14.69 4.93
C LEU A 92 -7.34 16.18 4.75
N LEU A 93 -6.71 16.61 3.67
CA LEU A 93 -6.42 18.01 3.41
C LEU A 93 -7.54 18.75 2.66
N GLY A 94 -8.40 18.05 1.93
CA GLY A 94 -9.45 18.64 1.10
C GLY A 94 -8.90 19.42 -0.11
N VAL A 95 -7.68 19.07 -0.56
CA VAL A 95 -7.07 19.71 -1.73
C VAL A 95 -7.25 18.86 -2.98
N GLN A 96 -7.08 19.48 -4.15
CA GLN A 96 -7.09 18.75 -5.41
C GLN A 96 -5.97 17.72 -5.44
N MET A 97 -6.30 16.51 -5.89
CA MET A 97 -5.30 15.47 -6.08
C MET A 97 -4.34 15.87 -7.21
N PRO A 98 -3.04 15.55 -7.09
CA PRO A 98 -2.08 15.84 -8.15
C PRO A 98 -2.28 14.96 -9.38
N ALA A 99 -1.62 15.31 -10.50
CA ALA A 99 -1.56 14.43 -11.66
C ALA A 99 -0.98 13.04 -11.27
N PRO A 100 -1.47 11.96 -11.88
CA PRO A 100 -2.46 11.92 -12.97
C PRO A 100 -3.93 11.92 -12.51
N TRP A 101 -4.20 12.19 -11.24
CA TRP A 101 -5.52 12.10 -10.61
C TRP A 101 -6.31 13.41 -10.63
N ASP A 102 -5.78 14.46 -11.22
CA ASP A 102 -6.35 15.82 -11.27
C ASP A 102 -7.49 16.00 -12.29
N ARG A 103 -7.89 14.92 -12.98
CA ARG A 103 -8.90 14.92 -14.04
C ARG A 103 -10.25 14.44 -13.54
N PRO A 104 -11.37 14.95 -14.11
CA PRO A 104 -12.70 14.44 -13.82
C PRO A 104 -12.81 12.94 -14.16
N GLY A 105 -13.54 12.17 -13.33
CA GLY A 105 -13.78 10.75 -13.54
C GLY A 105 -12.69 9.83 -12.98
N THR A 106 -11.70 10.36 -12.28
CA THR A 106 -10.66 9.56 -11.59
C THR A 106 -11.10 9.04 -10.22
N ASP A 107 -12.37 9.23 -9.85
CA ASP A 107 -12.96 8.69 -8.61
C ASP A 107 -13.23 7.18 -8.68
N ASP A 108 -13.14 6.58 -9.87
CA ASP A 108 -13.26 5.14 -10.09
C ASP A 108 -11.96 4.43 -9.64
N PRO A 109 -12.00 3.58 -8.61
CA PRO A 109 -10.83 2.84 -8.15
C PRO A 109 -10.28 1.90 -9.23
N ASP A 110 -11.12 1.37 -10.13
CA ASP A 110 -10.69 0.53 -11.23
C ASP A 110 -9.92 1.33 -12.29
N HIS A 111 -10.23 2.64 -12.44
CA HIS A 111 -9.43 3.52 -13.28
C HIS A 111 -7.99 3.63 -12.79
N ALA A 112 -7.78 3.64 -11.48
CA ALA A 112 -6.45 3.74 -10.89
C ALA A 112 -5.58 2.50 -11.17
N MET A 113 -6.18 1.33 -11.42
CA MET A 113 -5.46 0.09 -11.76
C MET A 113 -5.15 -0.03 -13.26
N ARG A 114 -5.78 0.79 -14.12
CA ARG A 114 -5.57 0.71 -15.58
C ARG A 114 -4.23 1.33 -15.95
N LEU A 115 -3.40 0.51 -16.57
CA LEU A 115 -2.12 0.95 -17.10
C LEU A 115 -2.32 1.71 -18.42
N THR A 116 -1.42 2.65 -18.68
CA THR A 116 -1.36 3.42 -19.92
C THR A 116 -0.15 3.01 -20.77
N PRO A 117 -0.12 3.31 -22.07
CA PRO A 117 1.04 2.99 -22.91
C PRO A 117 2.36 3.66 -22.46
N ASP A 118 2.26 4.75 -21.71
CA ASP A 118 3.42 5.52 -21.24
C ASP A 118 3.92 5.05 -19.85
N ASP A 119 3.23 4.11 -19.20
CA ASP A 119 3.64 3.59 -17.90
C ASP A 119 4.87 2.68 -18.04
N THR A 120 5.78 2.79 -17.08
CA THR A 120 6.95 1.93 -16.91
C THR A 120 7.09 1.49 -15.46
N VAL A 121 7.92 0.48 -15.18
CA VAL A 121 8.18 0.04 -13.81
C VAL A 121 8.70 1.20 -12.95
N GLU A 122 9.70 1.92 -13.47
CA GLU A 122 10.30 3.07 -12.79
C GLU A 122 9.28 4.18 -12.56
N GLY A 123 8.46 4.49 -13.59
CA GLY A 123 7.42 5.52 -13.50
C GLY A 123 6.36 5.20 -12.45
N ILE A 124 5.93 3.94 -12.34
CA ILE A 124 4.97 3.49 -11.31
C ILE A 124 5.60 3.55 -9.91
N VAL A 125 6.86 3.13 -9.76
CA VAL A 125 7.58 3.23 -8.48
C VAL A 125 7.72 4.69 -8.03
N ASP A 126 8.10 5.58 -8.93
CA ASP A 126 8.27 7.01 -8.64
C ASP A 126 6.94 7.70 -8.32
N LEU A 127 5.87 7.34 -9.03
CA LEU A 127 4.51 7.80 -8.74
C LEU A 127 4.10 7.43 -7.32
N TYR A 128 4.28 6.15 -6.93
CA TYR A 128 3.93 5.66 -5.60
C TYR A 128 4.79 6.29 -4.51
N ARG A 129 6.11 6.34 -4.69
CA ARG A 129 7.02 7.00 -3.73
C ARG A 129 6.68 8.47 -3.51
N SER A 130 6.35 9.18 -4.59
CA SER A 130 5.94 10.59 -4.54
C SER A 130 4.64 10.76 -3.75
N ALA A 131 3.64 9.91 -3.99
CA ALA A 131 2.39 9.90 -3.24
C ALA A 131 2.63 9.62 -1.74
N CYS A 132 3.44 8.60 -1.40
CA CYS A 132 3.83 8.31 -0.02
C CYS A 132 4.56 9.50 0.64
N GLY A 133 5.40 10.21 -0.10
CA GLY A 133 6.09 11.42 0.38
C GLY A 133 5.09 12.52 0.77
N ARG A 134 4.11 12.81 -0.09
CA ARG A 134 3.03 13.76 0.19
C ARG A 134 2.19 13.35 1.41
N SER A 135 1.89 12.06 1.52
CA SER A 135 1.13 11.52 2.67
C SER A 135 1.89 11.70 3.98
N ARG A 136 3.21 11.41 4.00
CA ARG A 136 4.06 11.62 5.19
C ARG A 136 4.10 13.11 5.59
N ALA A 137 4.22 14.02 4.63
CA ALA A 137 4.15 15.46 4.89
C ALA A 137 2.81 15.84 5.51
N ALA A 138 1.69 15.40 4.92
CA ALA A 138 0.35 15.65 5.44
C ALA A 138 0.16 15.14 6.87
N VAL A 139 0.69 13.95 7.19
CA VAL A 139 0.67 13.40 8.57
C VAL A 139 1.56 14.21 9.50
N GLY A 140 2.77 14.59 9.07
CA GLY A 140 3.75 15.33 9.87
C GLY A 140 3.28 16.73 10.29
N GLU A 141 2.44 17.37 9.48
CA GLU A 141 1.86 18.69 9.74
C GLU A 141 0.67 18.65 10.72
N ARG A 142 0.26 17.52 11.22
CA ARG A 142 -0.90 17.36 12.11
C ARG A 142 -0.44 16.99 13.52
N ASP A 143 -0.80 17.79 14.52
CA ASP A 143 -0.38 17.58 15.90
C ASP A 143 -1.07 16.39 16.57
N SER A 144 -2.29 16.03 16.11
CA SER A 144 -3.12 15.00 16.74
C SER A 144 -3.61 13.95 15.74
N LEU A 145 -3.67 12.70 16.17
CA LEU A 145 -4.38 11.63 15.47
C LEU A 145 -5.90 11.85 15.42
N ASP A 146 -6.43 12.69 16.30
CA ASP A 146 -7.85 13.05 16.34
C ASP A 146 -8.21 14.19 15.38
N HIS A 147 -7.23 14.72 14.61
CA HIS A 147 -7.47 15.71 13.57
C HIS A 147 -8.51 15.19 12.57
N VAL A 148 -9.61 15.94 12.43
CA VAL A 148 -10.73 15.57 11.56
C VAL A 148 -10.41 15.90 10.12
N ALA A 149 -10.66 14.99 9.20
CA ALA A 149 -10.46 15.19 7.77
C ALA A 149 -11.37 16.28 7.21
N ALA A 150 -10.85 17.07 6.27
CA ALA A 150 -11.57 18.20 5.66
C ALA A 150 -12.79 17.75 4.85
N VAL A 151 -12.75 16.53 4.29
CA VAL A 151 -13.84 16.00 3.44
C VAL A 151 -14.37 14.69 4.02
N ALA A 152 -15.69 14.60 4.21
CA ALA A 152 -16.36 13.40 4.67
C ALA A 152 -16.17 12.21 3.69
N SER A 153 -16.19 10.99 4.22
CA SER A 153 -15.96 9.78 3.45
C SER A 153 -17.20 8.89 3.41
N PHE A 154 -17.49 8.33 2.23
CA PHE A 154 -18.52 7.30 2.03
C PHE A 154 -19.94 7.67 2.52
N GLY A 155 -20.29 8.95 2.60
CA GLY A 155 -21.61 9.36 3.12
C GLY A 155 -21.82 9.08 4.61
N ARG A 156 -20.78 8.70 5.35
CA ARG A 156 -20.83 8.28 6.77
C ARG A 156 -20.32 9.35 7.74
N GLY A 157 -20.06 10.56 7.25
CA GLY A 157 -19.50 11.64 8.06
C GLY A 157 -17.96 11.73 8.00
N PRO A 158 -17.39 12.73 8.71
CA PRO A 158 -15.96 12.92 8.74
C PRO A 158 -15.27 11.81 9.55
N VAL A 159 -14.07 11.43 9.10
CA VAL A 159 -13.15 10.55 9.81
C VAL A 159 -11.98 11.35 10.34
N ASN A 160 -11.21 10.83 11.28
CA ASN A 160 -9.99 11.47 11.78
C ASN A 160 -8.73 10.82 11.17
N LEU A 161 -7.56 11.43 11.41
CA LEU A 161 -6.27 10.93 10.92
C LEU A 161 -5.98 9.50 11.38
N ARG A 162 -6.33 9.13 12.63
CA ARG A 162 -6.16 7.76 13.15
C ARG A 162 -6.91 6.77 12.25
N TRP A 163 -8.16 7.05 11.95
CA TRP A 163 -8.96 6.19 11.09
C TRP A 163 -8.37 6.06 9.68
N ILE A 164 -7.88 7.17 9.11
CA ILE A 164 -7.22 7.16 7.79
C ILE A 164 -5.97 6.28 7.82
N LEU A 165 -5.11 6.39 8.84
CA LEU A 165 -3.91 5.58 8.96
C LEU A 165 -4.24 4.09 9.09
N VAL A 166 -5.24 3.72 9.91
CA VAL A 166 -5.71 2.33 10.04
C VAL A 166 -6.25 1.83 8.70
N HIS A 167 -7.10 2.62 8.02
CA HIS A 167 -7.63 2.26 6.71
C HIS A 167 -6.52 2.05 5.68
N MET A 168 -5.52 2.93 5.64
CA MET A 168 -4.40 2.80 4.69
C MET A 168 -3.49 1.61 5.00
N ILE A 169 -3.36 1.22 6.28
CA ILE A 169 -2.69 -0.02 6.66
C ILE A 169 -3.46 -1.23 6.10
N ASP A 170 -4.79 -1.29 6.32
CA ASP A 170 -5.64 -2.38 5.83
C ASP A 170 -5.62 -2.47 4.30
N GLU A 171 -5.74 -1.33 3.63
CA GLU A 171 -5.75 -1.22 2.16
C GLU A 171 -4.42 -1.70 1.58
N THR A 172 -3.30 -1.17 2.07
CA THR A 172 -1.98 -1.53 1.58
C THR A 172 -1.64 -3.00 1.89
N ALA A 173 -1.97 -3.49 3.11
CA ALA A 173 -1.74 -4.88 3.51
C ALA A 173 -2.50 -5.87 2.63
N ARG A 174 -3.79 -5.57 2.31
CA ARG A 174 -4.60 -6.38 1.39
C ARG A 174 -3.95 -6.49 0.02
N HIS A 175 -3.51 -5.38 -0.52
CA HIS A 175 -2.88 -5.32 -1.83
C HIS A 175 -1.48 -5.95 -1.84
N VAL A 176 -0.71 -5.86 -0.76
CA VAL A 176 0.54 -6.61 -0.62
C VAL A 176 0.28 -8.12 -0.70
N GLY A 177 -0.76 -8.63 -0.04
CA GLY A 177 -1.14 -10.05 -0.19
C GLY A 177 -1.50 -10.44 -1.62
N HIS A 178 -2.14 -9.56 -2.41
CA HIS A 178 -2.36 -9.79 -3.84
C HIS A 178 -1.03 -9.78 -4.63
N LEU A 179 -0.13 -8.88 -4.30
CA LEU A 179 1.20 -8.80 -4.92
C LEU A 179 2.03 -10.05 -4.65
N ASP A 180 1.96 -10.61 -3.42
CA ASP A 180 2.64 -11.86 -3.06
C ASP A 180 2.17 -13.01 -3.96
N LEU A 181 0.84 -13.17 -4.15
CA LEU A 181 0.28 -14.19 -5.04
C LEU A 181 0.70 -14.02 -6.50
N LEU A 182 0.75 -12.77 -7.00
CA LEU A 182 1.20 -12.49 -8.36
C LEU A 182 2.69 -12.78 -8.53
N ARG A 183 3.53 -12.45 -7.54
CA ARG A 183 4.96 -12.77 -7.54
C ARG A 183 5.21 -14.27 -7.52
N ASP A 184 4.45 -15.02 -6.72
CA ASP A 184 4.51 -16.48 -6.70
C ASP A 184 4.15 -17.08 -8.06
N ALA A 185 3.08 -16.57 -8.71
CA ALA A 185 2.68 -17.01 -10.03
C ALA A 185 3.75 -16.72 -11.09
N LEU A 186 4.42 -15.55 -11.02
CA LEU A 186 5.52 -15.19 -11.92
C LEU A 186 6.72 -16.12 -11.75
N SER A 187 7.06 -16.51 -10.52
CA SER A 187 8.19 -17.37 -10.23
C SER A 187 7.99 -18.83 -10.69
N ASN A 188 6.73 -19.22 -10.97
CA ASN A 188 6.34 -20.57 -11.38
C ASN A 188 5.95 -20.66 -12.87
N SER A 189 6.12 -19.57 -13.65
CA SER A 189 5.84 -19.51 -15.09
C SER A 189 7.10 -19.76 -15.89
#